data_0da543ad8f0969ce798adbddb62720cc
#
_entry.id   0da543ad8f0969ce798adbddb62720cc
#
_cell.length_a   1.000
_cell.length_b   1.000
_cell.length_c   1.000
_cell.angle_alpha   90.00
_cell.angle_beta   90.00
_cell.angle_gamma   90.00
#
_symmetry.space_group_name_H-M   'P 1'
#
loop_
_entity.id
_entity.type
_entity.pdbx_description
1 polymer ?
#
loop_
_entity_poly.entity_id
_entity_poly.type
_entity_poly.pdbx_seq_one_letter_code
_entity_poly.pdbx_strand_id
1 'polypeptide(L)'
;LHVPLGLVRCGRLDAVQCLVDYDRRANIMPNHTMTHCLNYALRRVLGDSVDQKGSLVDDEKLRFDFSHSKAMTPDEIEKVEALVRDQVNAKLAVHTREVALAKAKEISGLRAVFGEVYPDPVRVVSVGPSIDDLLGAPASEDWKGYSIEFCGGTHLANTSDAADFVLLSEEGIAKGVRRIVGATNGAAAAAMKTAADLAARVAACDALTGAELEKAMAALKGTVDTSVMPAVQRAEIRDAMAKHTKRIAAAMKEAAAAAKANAIAAVGEQTTEAKSAGASVFVAQLGDFTDPAALKEAAAVAFKQGV
;
A
#
# COMPACT_ATOMS: atom_id res chain seq x y z
N LEU A 1 3.95 -7.85 -26.48
CA LEU A 1 3.48 -8.46 -27.74
C LEU A 1 2.46 -9.54 -27.36
N HIS A 2 1.16 -9.20 -27.44
CA HIS A 2 0.10 -10.18 -27.30
C HIS A 2 -0.12 -10.77 -28.71
N VAL A 3 0.44 -11.95 -28.94
CA VAL A 3 0.10 -12.74 -30.12
C VAL A 3 -1.23 -13.46 -29.80
N PRO A 4 -2.30 -13.22 -30.55
CA PRO A 4 -3.51 -14.00 -30.34
C PRO A 4 -3.19 -15.47 -30.60
N LEU A 5 -3.71 -16.34 -29.71
CA LEU A 5 -3.54 -17.80 -29.76
C LEU A 5 -4.21 -18.42 -30.99
N GLY A 6 -3.63 -18.13 -32.15
CA GLY A 6 -3.85 -18.88 -33.37
C GLY A 6 -2.47 -19.27 -33.89
N LEU A 7 -2.16 -20.56 -33.94
CA LEU A 7 -0.95 -21.08 -34.58
C LEU A 7 -0.96 -20.71 -36.06
N VAL A 8 -0.44 -19.51 -36.40
CA VAL A 8 -0.10 -19.17 -37.75
C VAL A 8 1.31 -19.72 -38.03
N ARG A 9 1.41 -20.74 -38.86
CA ARG A 9 2.70 -21.21 -39.39
C ARG A 9 3.14 -20.20 -40.46
N CYS A 10 4.03 -19.27 -40.11
CA CYS A 10 4.71 -18.42 -41.06
C CYS A 10 5.99 -19.14 -41.54
N GLY A 11 6.18 -19.28 -42.86
CA GLY A 11 7.46 -19.67 -43.46
C GLY A 11 8.51 -18.57 -43.31
N ARG A 12 9.79 -18.92 -43.46
CA ARG A 12 10.92 -17.98 -43.23
C ARG A 12 10.96 -16.76 -44.17
N LEU A 13 10.15 -16.77 -45.24
CA LEU A 13 10.10 -15.71 -46.27
C LEU A 13 8.70 -15.08 -46.39
N ASP A 14 7.76 -15.38 -45.52
CA ASP A 14 6.42 -14.81 -45.57
C ASP A 14 6.47 -13.34 -45.15
N ALA A 15 5.84 -12.46 -45.90
CA ALA A 15 5.59 -11.09 -45.50
C ALA A 15 4.44 -11.09 -44.49
N VAL A 16 4.67 -10.56 -43.31
CA VAL A 16 3.66 -10.45 -42.24
C VAL A 16 3.42 -8.99 -41.88
N GLN A 17 2.17 -8.65 -41.60
CA GLN A 17 1.80 -7.35 -41.05
C GLN A 17 1.67 -7.46 -39.54
N CYS A 18 2.48 -6.70 -38.79
CA CYS A 18 2.37 -6.60 -37.37
C CYS A 18 1.39 -5.47 -37.02
N LEU A 19 0.29 -5.81 -36.34
CA LEU A 19 -0.68 -4.86 -35.80
C LEU A 19 -0.42 -4.66 -34.30
N VAL A 20 -0.28 -3.42 -33.89
CA VAL A 20 -0.10 -3.06 -32.48
C VAL A 20 -1.44 -2.59 -31.94
N ASP A 21 -1.85 -3.13 -30.80
CA ASP A 21 -2.98 -2.63 -30.01
C ASP A 21 -2.57 -1.31 -29.35
N TYR A 22 -2.86 -0.19 -30.02
CA TYR A 22 -2.51 1.13 -29.53
C TYR A 22 -3.37 1.58 -28.37
N ASP A 23 -4.62 1.12 -28.24
CA ASP A 23 -5.50 1.44 -27.11
C ASP A 23 -4.95 0.84 -25.81
N ARG A 24 -4.52 -0.42 -25.86
CA ARG A 24 -3.82 -1.05 -24.75
C ARG A 24 -2.47 -0.39 -24.47
N ARG A 25 -1.71 -0.06 -25.50
CA ARG A 25 -0.41 0.61 -25.36
C ARG A 25 -0.54 1.98 -24.69
N ALA A 26 -1.62 2.73 -24.96
CA ALA A 26 -1.90 4.01 -24.32
C ALA A 26 -2.04 3.90 -22.81
N ASN A 27 -2.52 2.78 -22.29
CA ASN A 27 -2.59 2.50 -20.86
C ASN A 27 -1.26 1.98 -20.26
N ILE A 28 -0.42 1.34 -21.08
CA ILE A 28 0.88 0.83 -20.64
C ILE A 28 1.93 1.95 -20.53
N MET A 29 1.96 2.89 -21.49
CA MET A 29 2.96 3.97 -21.53
C MET A 29 3.05 4.80 -20.25
N PRO A 30 1.93 5.22 -19.63
CA PRO A 30 1.96 5.95 -18.36
C PRO A 30 2.65 5.17 -17.25
N ASN A 31 2.27 3.91 -17.06
CA ASN A 31 2.89 3.03 -16.08
C ASN A 31 4.38 2.84 -16.34
N HIS A 32 4.81 2.75 -17.61
CA HIS A 32 6.22 2.62 -17.96
C HIS A 32 7.01 3.90 -17.67
N THR A 33 6.48 5.06 -18.04
CA THR A 33 7.15 6.34 -17.77
C THR A 33 7.24 6.59 -16.26
N MET A 34 6.17 6.29 -15.51
CA MET A 34 6.19 6.44 -14.06
C MET A 34 7.08 5.41 -13.36
N THR A 35 7.42 4.28 -14.00
CA THR A 35 8.47 3.37 -13.48
C THR A 35 9.84 4.06 -13.44
N HIS A 36 10.19 4.84 -14.47
CA HIS A 36 11.43 5.63 -14.49
C HIS A 36 11.40 6.74 -13.43
N CYS A 37 10.29 7.46 -13.32
CA CYS A 37 10.09 8.47 -12.28
C CYS A 37 10.19 7.86 -10.87
N LEU A 38 9.65 6.65 -10.67
CA LEU A 38 9.72 5.91 -9.43
C LEU A 38 11.15 5.49 -9.08
N ASN A 39 11.91 4.98 -10.03
CA ASN A 39 13.33 4.65 -9.83
C ASN A 39 14.12 5.88 -9.36
N TYR A 40 13.90 7.02 -10.00
CA TYR A 40 14.47 8.28 -9.56
C TYR A 40 14.05 8.63 -8.11
N ALA A 41 12.75 8.60 -7.81
CA ALA A 41 12.21 8.96 -6.50
C ALA A 41 12.74 8.04 -5.37
N LEU A 42 12.80 6.73 -5.61
CA LEU A 42 13.37 5.77 -4.66
C LEU A 42 14.81 6.09 -4.31
N ARG A 43 15.64 6.44 -5.30
CA ARG A 43 17.04 6.82 -5.05
C ARG A 43 17.17 8.14 -4.30
N ARG A 44 16.28 9.09 -4.57
CA ARG A 44 16.25 10.39 -3.87
C ARG A 44 15.90 10.21 -2.38
N VAL A 45 15.01 9.28 -2.06
CA VAL A 45 14.53 9.05 -0.67
C VAL A 45 15.40 8.04 0.07
N LEU A 46 15.78 6.94 -0.57
CA LEU A 46 16.46 5.82 0.09
C LEU A 46 17.99 5.80 -0.15
N GLY A 47 18.48 6.64 -1.06
CA GLY A 47 19.89 6.79 -1.38
C GLY A 47 20.35 6.00 -2.60
N ASP A 48 21.61 6.22 -2.97
CA ASP A 48 22.20 5.72 -4.22
C ASP A 48 22.42 4.20 -4.29
N SER A 49 22.27 3.50 -3.18
CA SER A 49 22.38 2.02 -3.13
C SER A 49 21.16 1.30 -3.70
N VAL A 50 20.12 2.03 -4.06
CA VAL A 50 18.92 1.48 -4.72
C VAL A 50 19.25 1.13 -6.17
N ASP A 51 19.18 -0.17 -6.50
CA ASP A 51 19.34 -0.69 -7.85
C ASP A 51 18.11 -1.48 -8.24
N GLN A 52 17.72 -1.38 -9.51
CA GLN A 52 16.67 -2.21 -10.10
C GLN A 52 17.09 -3.69 -10.09
N LYS A 53 16.21 -4.56 -9.58
CA LYS A 53 16.36 -6.02 -9.60
C LYS A 53 15.35 -6.70 -10.52
N GLY A 54 14.32 -5.99 -10.93
CA GLY A 54 13.32 -6.40 -11.89
C GLY A 54 12.21 -5.37 -12.02
N SER A 55 11.45 -5.44 -13.10
CA SER A 55 10.25 -4.63 -13.28
C SER A 55 9.23 -5.35 -14.16
N LEU A 56 7.97 -4.94 -14.01
CA LEU A 56 6.88 -5.38 -14.87
C LEU A 56 5.94 -4.19 -15.05
N VAL A 57 5.50 -4.00 -16.28
CA VAL A 57 4.55 -2.94 -16.64
C VAL A 57 3.45 -3.56 -17.48
N ASP A 58 2.21 -3.33 -17.08
CA ASP A 58 1.01 -3.69 -17.84
C ASP A 58 0.05 -2.49 -17.92
N ASP A 59 -1.16 -2.71 -18.41
CA ASP A 59 -2.19 -1.68 -18.59
C ASP A 59 -2.90 -1.28 -17.29
N GLU A 60 -2.71 -2.02 -16.20
CA GLU A 60 -3.35 -1.76 -14.90
C GLU A 60 -2.38 -1.17 -13.88
N LYS A 61 -1.11 -1.59 -13.91
CA LYS A 61 -0.12 -1.28 -12.88
C LYS A 61 1.31 -1.32 -13.38
N LEU A 62 2.18 -0.78 -12.57
CA LEU A 62 3.62 -1.02 -12.63
C LEU A 62 4.09 -1.76 -11.38
N ARG A 63 5.16 -2.55 -11.52
CA ARG A 63 5.87 -3.21 -10.43
C ARG A 63 7.35 -2.92 -10.59
N PHE A 64 8.00 -2.58 -9.50
CA PHE A 64 9.44 -2.32 -9.48
C PHE A 64 10.07 -3.06 -8.29
N ASP A 65 11.03 -3.93 -8.59
CA ASP A 65 11.80 -4.68 -7.61
C ASP A 65 13.17 -4.01 -7.46
N PHE A 66 13.59 -3.69 -6.24
CA PHE A 66 14.81 -2.92 -5.99
C PHE A 66 15.57 -3.41 -4.75
N SER A 67 16.89 -3.12 -4.74
CA SER A 67 17.74 -3.43 -3.59
C SER A 67 17.44 -2.48 -2.43
N HIS A 68 16.97 -3.04 -1.30
CA HIS A 68 16.86 -2.34 -0.04
C HIS A 68 16.74 -3.34 1.11
N SER A 69 17.44 -3.09 2.23
CA SER A 69 17.58 -4.06 3.32
C SER A 69 16.43 -4.08 4.32
N LYS A 70 15.63 -3.01 4.36
CA LYS A 70 14.56 -2.80 5.34
C LYS A 70 13.22 -2.56 4.62
N ALA A 71 12.10 -2.77 5.33
CA ALA A 71 10.81 -2.28 4.89
C ALA A 71 10.84 -0.75 4.83
N MET A 72 10.20 -0.17 3.81
CA MET A 72 10.00 1.27 3.77
C MET A 72 9.01 1.67 4.86
N THR A 73 9.30 2.79 5.51
CA THR A 73 8.36 3.41 6.45
C THR A 73 7.21 4.07 5.67
N PRO A 74 6.03 4.28 6.29
CA PRO A 74 4.94 5.03 5.66
C PRO A 74 5.38 6.43 5.16
N ASP A 75 6.23 7.11 5.92
CA ASP A 75 6.80 8.42 5.57
C ASP A 75 7.72 8.35 4.32
N GLU A 76 8.52 7.29 4.19
CA GLU A 76 9.33 7.08 2.98
C GLU A 76 8.47 6.76 1.76
N ILE A 77 7.39 5.96 1.92
CA ILE A 77 6.44 5.65 0.84
C ILE A 77 5.74 6.94 0.39
N GLU A 78 5.27 7.75 1.33
CA GLU A 78 4.63 9.04 1.06
C GLU A 78 5.55 9.99 0.29
N LYS A 79 6.82 10.12 0.73
CA LYS A 79 7.82 10.96 0.05
C LYS A 79 8.12 10.48 -1.36
N VAL A 80 8.23 9.17 -1.57
CA VAL A 80 8.46 8.60 -2.90
C VAL A 80 7.25 8.87 -3.80
N GLU A 81 6.03 8.64 -3.32
CA GLU A 81 4.80 8.92 -4.07
C GLU A 81 4.70 10.41 -4.42
N ALA A 82 4.95 11.29 -3.46
CA ALA A 82 4.92 12.74 -3.65
C ALA A 82 5.93 13.18 -4.73
N LEU A 83 7.17 12.69 -4.69
CA LEU A 83 8.19 13.02 -5.70
C LEU A 83 7.79 12.58 -7.11
N VAL A 84 7.12 11.43 -7.26
CA VAL A 84 6.63 11.00 -8.58
C VAL A 84 5.47 11.90 -9.03
N ARG A 85 4.52 12.21 -8.14
CA ARG A 85 3.41 13.13 -8.44
C ARG A 85 3.89 14.53 -8.77
N ASP A 86 4.94 15.01 -8.13
CA ASP A 86 5.56 16.31 -8.44
C ASP A 86 6.10 16.33 -9.88
N GLN A 87 6.69 15.23 -10.38
CA GLN A 87 7.12 15.14 -11.78
C GLN A 87 5.93 15.13 -12.75
N VAL A 88 4.81 14.49 -12.38
CA VAL A 88 3.56 14.56 -13.16
C VAL A 88 3.04 15.99 -13.21
N ASN A 89 2.96 16.66 -12.06
CA ASN A 89 2.45 18.03 -11.92
C ASN A 89 3.37 19.06 -12.60
N ALA A 90 4.68 18.81 -12.62
CA ALA A 90 5.65 19.66 -13.30
C ALA A 90 5.57 19.57 -14.84
N LYS A 91 4.75 18.64 -15.38
CA LYS A 91 4.51 18.48 -16.83
C LYS A 91 5.80 18.38 -17.62
N LEU A 92 6.72 17.51 -17.16
CA LEU A 92 8.03 17.35 -17.76
C LEU A 92 7.93 16.68 -19.13
N ALA A 93 8.67 17.20 -20.10
CA ALA A 93 8.81 16.55 -21.39
C ALA A 93 9.61 15.25 -21.25
N VAL A 94 9.24 14.22 -22.01
CA VAL A 94 9.97 12.94 -22.05
C VAL A 94 10.68 12.85 -23.41
N HIS A 95 12.00 12.93 -23.37
CA HIS A 95 12.85 12.91 -24.54
C HIS A 95 13.44 11.53 -24.77
N THR A 96 13.47 11.11 -26.02
CA THR A 96 14.06 9.81 -26.41
C THR A 96 14.92 9.96 -27.65
N ARG A 97 16.13 9.39 -27.65
CA ARG A 97 17.01 9.36 -28.81
C ARG A 97 18.01 8.20 -28.72
N GLU A 98 18.38 7.67 -29.88
CA GLU A 98 19.54 6.77 -30.00
C GLU A 98 20.83 7.59 -29.98
N VAL A 99 21.77 7.17 -29.15
CA VAL A 99 23.06 7.85 -28.91
C VAL A 99 24.15 6.78 -28.92
N ALA A 100 25.32 7.10 -29.42
CA ALA A 100 26.48 6.21 -29.33
C ALA A 100 26.74 5.84 -27.87
N LEU A 101 26.85 4.54 -27.59
CA LEU A 101 26.90 3.99 -26.23
C LEU A 101 28.01 4.64 -25.38
N ALA A 102 29.16 4.91 -25.99
CA ALA A 102 30.30 5.56 -25.31
C ALA A 102 29.92 6.96 -24.80
N LYS A 103 29.27 7.79 -25.67
CA LYS A 103 28.82 9.14 -25.30
C LYS A 103 27.70 9.12 -24.26
N ALA A 104 26.77 8.19 -24.39
CA ALA A 104 25.67 8.08 -23.44
C ALA A 104 26.15 7.75 -22.03
N LYS A 105 27.19 6.93 -21.89
CA LYS A 105 27.81 6.57 -20.61
C LYS A 105 28.53 7.73 -19.89
N GLU A 106 28.83 8.81 -20.58
CA GLU A 106 29.45 10.01 -20.01
C GLU A 106 28.42 10.87 -19.25
N ILE A 107 27.10 10.65 -19.47
CA ILE A 107 26.04 11.44 -18.87
C ILE A 107 25.97 11.15 -17.37
N SER A 108 26.23 12.18 -16.56
CA SER A 108 26.11 12.11 -15.10
C SER A 108 24.67 11.76 -14.70
N GLY A 109 24.51 10.87 -13.74
CA GLY A 109 23.18 10.45 -13.29
C GLY A 109 22.44 9.44 -14.18
N LEU A 110 23.00 9.07 -15.35
CA LEU A 110 22.43 8.04 -16.20
C LEU A 110 22.31 6.70 -15.43
N ARG A 111 21.20 6.02 -15.65
CA ARG A 111 20.89 4.69 -15.09
C ARG A 111 20.91 3.62 -16.19
N ALA A 112 21.58 2.53 -15.89
CA ALA A 112 21.59 1.32 -16.69
C ALA A 112 21.41 0.12 -15.76
N VAL A 113 20.70 -0.89 -16.18
CA VAL A 113 20.54 -2.13 -15.41
C VAL A 113 21.90 -2.84 -15.36
N PHE A 114 22.35 -3.16 -14.17
CA PHE A 114 23.65 -3.82 -13.98
C PHE A 114 23.68 -5.21 -14.63
N GLY A 115 24.71 -5.46 -15.43
CA GLY A 115 24.91 -6.75 -16.09
C GLY A 115 24.21 -6.89 -17.44
N GLU A 116 23.43 -5.92 -17.89
CA GLU A 116 22.86 -5.93 -19.24
C GLU A 116 23.86 -5.48 -20.31
N VAL A 117 23.76 -6.11 -21.46
CA VAL A 117 24.54 -5.73 -22.67
C VAL A 117 23.66 -4.84 -23.54
N TYR A 118 24.07 -3.60 -23.70
CA TYR A 118 23.34 -2.60 -24.50
C TYR A 118 23.86 -2.55 -25.93
N PRO A 119 22.98 -2.32 -26.91
CA PRO A 119 23.39 -2.11 -28.31
C PRO A 119 24.15 -0.78 -28.46
N ASP A 120 24.86 -0.64 -29.58
CA ASP A 120 25.43 0.64 -30.00
C ASP A 120 24.91 0.94 -31.41
N PRO A 121 24.10 2.00 -31.62
CA PRO A 121 23.69 3.00 -30.62
C PRO A 121 22.67 2.47 -29.61
N VAL A 122 22.63 3.11 -28.43
CA VAL A 122 21.69 2.83 -27.34
C VAL A 122 20.62 3.92 -27.28
N ARG A 123 19.38 3.53 -26.98
CA ARG A 123 18.29 4.51 -26.78
C ARG A 123 18.31 5.04 -25.35
N VAL A 124 18.49 6.37 -25.24
CA VAL A 124 18.41 7.13 -23.98
C VAL A 124 17.00 7.69 -23.84
N VAL A 125 16.42 7.54 -22.64
CA VAL A 125 15.16 8.16 -22.23
C VAL A 125 15.46 9.14 -21.10
N SER A 126 15.02 10.38 -21.25
CA SER A 126 15.21 11.46 -20.27
C SER A 126 13.86 12.09 -19.92
N VAL A 127 13.58 12.25 -18.63
CA VAL A 127 12.41 12.99 -18.14
C VAL A 127 12.87 14.36 -17.68
N GLY A 128 12.54 15.41 -18.42
CA GLY A 128 12.88 16.80 -18.18
C GLY A 128 13.89 17.35 -19.21
N PRO A 129 15.21 17.19 -19.01
CA PRO A 129 16.20 17.76 -19.92
C PRO A 129 16.19 17.08 -21.30
N SER A 130 16.47 17.86 -22.34
CA SER A 130 16.61 17.33 -23.70
C SER A 130 17.88 16.48 -23.84
N ILE A 131 17.89 15.55 -24.80
CA ILE A 131 19.10 14.74 -25.05
C ILE A 131 20.26 15.62 -25.57
N ASP A 132 19.96 16.74 -26.24
CA ASP A 132 21.00 17.69 -26.68
C ASP A 132 21.65 18.40 -25.51
N ASP A 133 20.87 18.82 -24.51
CA ASP A 133 21.39 19.43 -23.27
C ASP A 133 22.30 18.45 -22.52
N LEU A 134 21.85 17.19 -22.39
CA LEU A 134 22.63 16.12 -21.73
C LEU A 134 23.98 15.91 -22.43
N LEU A 135 23.98 15.85 -23.76
CA LEU A 135 25.19 15.61 -24.55
C LEU A 135 26.08 16.87 -24.65
N GLY A 136 25.49 18.07 -24.51
CA GLY A 136 26.23 19.33 -24.48
C GLY A 136 27.05 19.52 -23.22
N ALA A 137 26.62 18.96 -22.08
CA ALA A 137 27.30 19.04 -20.81
C ALA A 137 27.21 17.70 -20.02
N PRO A 138 27.73 16.59 -20.55
CA PRO A 138 27.45 15.26 -20.01
C PRO A 138 27.90 15.06 -18.57
N ALA A 139 28.97 15.73 -18.15
CA ALA A 139 29.52 15.64 -16.81
C ALA A 139 28.83 16.54 -15.76
N SER A 140 27.77 17.32 -16.15
CA SER A 140 27.07 18.16 -15.20
C SER A 140 26.39 17.34 -14.09
N GLU A 141 26.63 17.71 -12.84
CA GLU A 141 25.99 17.11 -11.66
C GLU A 141 24.48 17.41 -11.59
N ASP A 142 24.00 18.45 -12.29
CA ASP A 142 22.56 18.80 -12.36
C ASP A 142 21.71 17.65 -12.90
N TRP A 143 22.28 16.83 -13.77
CA TRP A 143 21.60 15.69 -14.36
C TRP A 143 21.18 14.60 -13.36
N LYS A 144 21.84 14.56 -12.20
CA LYS A 144 21.42 13.69 -11.09
C LYS A 144 20.05 14.06 -10.51
N GLY A 145 19.57 15.28 -10.81
CA GLY A 145 18.24 15.75 -10.45
C GLY A 145 17.10 15.23 -11.32
N TYR A 146 17.41 14.39 -12.32
CA TYR A 146 16.43 13.90 -13.30
C TYR A 146 16.47 12.38 -13.47
N SER A 147 15.41 11.83 -14.07
CA SER A 147 15.40 10.44 -14.49
C SER A 147 15.97 10.33 -15.91
N ILE A 148 17.12 9.68 -16.04
CA ILE A 148 17.82 9.45 -17.31
C ILE A 148 18.23 7.99 -17.34
N GLU A 149 17.69 7.23 -18.30
CA GLU A 149 17.85 5.77 -18.35
C GLU A 149 18.05 5.23 -19.75
N PHE A 150 18.70 4.08 -19.88
CA PHE A 150 18.66 3.29 -21.10
C PHE A 150 17.35 2.51 -21.14
N CYS A 151 16.52 2.76 -22.16
CA CYS A 151 15.26 2.04 -22.29
C CYS A 151 14.79 1.95 -23.73
N GLY A 152 14.45 0.73 -24.18
CA GLY A 152 13.88 0.45 -25.50
C GLY A 152 12.36 0.52 -25.58
N GLY A 153 11.65 0.75 -24.46
CA GLY A 153 10.20 0.70 -24.38
C GLY A 153 9.49 1.97 -24.85
N THR A 154 8.17 1.94 -24.81
CA THR A 154 7.33 3.09 -25.18
C THR A 154 7.02 3.95 -23.97
N HIS A 155 7.10 5.27 -24.15
CA HIS A 155 6.90 6.27 -23.11
C HIS A 155 5.90 7.33 -23.54
N LEU A 156 5.37 8.07 -22.56
CA LEU A 156 4.60 9.28 -22.76
C LEU A 156 5.48 10.37 -23.41
N ALA A 157 4.86 11.33 -24.08
CA ALA A 157 5.55 12.55 -24.53
C ALA A 157 5.73 13.57 -23.40
N ASN A 158 4.82 13.56 -22.43
CA ASN A 158 4.82 14.44 -21.27
C ASN A 158 4.35 13.68 -20.01
N THR A 159 4.95 13.95 -18.86
CA THR A 159 4.58 13.28 -17.60
C THR A 159 3.15 13.58 -17.17
N SER A 160 2.58 14.72 -17.54
CA SER A 160 1.17 15.05 -17.25
C SER A 160 0.17 14.08 -17.86
N ASP A 161 0.55 13.36 -18.93
CA ASP A 161 -0.32 12.39 -19.59
C ASP A 161 -0.52 11.11 -18.73
N ALA A 162 0.23 10.96 -17.64
CA ALA A 162 -0.03 9.94 -16.63
C ALA A 162 -1.24 10.27 -15.74
N ALA A 163 -1.76 11.48 -15.82
CA ALA A 163 -2.88 12.06 -15.07
C ALA A 163 -2.68 12.00 -13.56
N ASP A 164 -2.51 10.82 -12.97
CA ASP A 164 -2.26 10.61 -11.54
C ASP A 164 -1.32 9.43 -11.31
N PHE A 165 -0.79 9.33 -10.09
CA PHE A 165 0.07 8.25 -9.65
C PHE A 165 -0.16 7.92 -8.18
N VAL A 166 -0.24 6.62 -7.85
CA VAL A 166 -0.33 6.14 -6.47
C VAL A 166 0.52 4.89 -6.26
N LEU A 167 1.06 4.73 -5.07
CA LEU A 167 1.71 3.50 -4.62
C LEU A 167 0.70 2.61 -3.91
N LEU A 168 0.52 1.38 -4.40
CA LEU A 168 -0.49 0.43 -3.92
C LEU A 168 0.04 -0.48 -2.82
N SER A 169 1.30 -0.89 -2.89
CA SER A 169 1.94 -1.77 -1.90
C SER A 169 3.46 -1.67 -1.94
N GLU A 170 4.09 -2.01 -0.83
CA GLU A 170 5.53 -2.23 -0.67
C GLU A 170 5.74 -3.48 0.18
N GLU A 171 6.57 -4.43 -0.28
CA GLU A 171 6.81 -5.70 0.41
C GLU A 171 8.21 -6.27 0.16
N GLY A 172 8.68 -7.12 1.07
CA GLY A 172 9.91 -7.90 0.88
C GLY A 172 9.64 -9.14 0.06
N ILE A 173 10.44 -9.38 -0.99
CA ILE A 173 10.31 -10.57 -1.84
C ILE A 173 11.50 -11.53 -1.71
N ALA A 174 12.66 -11.02 -1.29
CA ALA A 174 13.85 -11.78 -1.02
C ALA A 174 14.75 -11.02 -0.02
N LYS A 175 15.80 -11.65 0.47
CA LYS A 175 16.78 -10.99 1.35
C LYS A 175 17.42 -9.80 0.62
N GLY A 176 17.20 -8.59 1.13
CA GLY A 176 17.74 -7.36 0.55
C GLY A 176 17.05 -6.90 -0.74
N VAL A 177 15.87 -7.45 -1.08
CA VAL A 177 15.09 -7.04 -2.25
C VAL A 177 13.66 -6.70 -1.83
N ARG A 178 13.24 -5.51 -2.20
CA ARG A 178 11.89 -4.99 -1.96
C ARG A 178 11.14 -4.89 -3.29
N ARG A 179 9.82 -5.04 -3.24
CA ARG A 179 8.89 -4.85 -4.35
C ARG A 179 7.95 -3.72 -4.02
N ILE A 180 7.81 -2.79 -4.95
CA ILE A 180 6.81 -1.73 -4.88
C ILE A 180 5.88 -1.82 -6.10
N VAL A 181 4.60 -1.58 -5.87
CA VAL A 181 3.56 -1.60 -6.93
C VAL A 181 2.91 -0.24 -6.96
N GLY A 182 2.76 0.32 -8.14
CA GLY A 182 2.07 1.57 -8.37
C GLY A 182 1.08 1.48 -9.52
N ALA A 183 0.24 2.49 -9.65
CA ALA A 183 -0.73 2.64 -10.73
C ALA A 183 -0.83 4.09 -11.18
N THR A 184 -1.29 4.29 -12.42
CA THR A 184 -1.50 5.59 -13.05
C THR A 184 -2.94 5.71 -13.56
N ASN A 185 -3.30 6.88 -14.08
CA ASN A 185 -4.57 7.13 -14.78
C ASN A 185 -5.82 6.65 -14.00
N GLY A 186 -6.74 6.00 -14.71
CA GLY A 186 -8.00 5.51 -14.16
C GLY A 186 -7.84 4.51 -13.02
N ALA A 187 -6.78 3.69 -13.02
CA ALA A 187 -6.49 2.74 -11.95
C ALA A 187 -6.08 3.48 -10.66
N ALA A 188 -5.26 4.54 -10.77
CA ALA A 188 -4.91 5.40 -9.63
C ALA A 188 -6.14 6.11 -9.07
N ALA A 189 -6.97 6.71 -9.94
CA ALA A 189 -8.20 7.39 -9.54
C ALA A 189 -9.19 6.44 -8.83
N ALA A 190 -9.35 5.22 -9.34
CA ALA A 190 -10.19 4.19 -8.72
C ALA A 190 -9.68 3.78 -7.34
N ALA A 191 -8.36 3.60 -7.20
CA ALA A 191 -7.73 3.28 -5.92
C ALA A 191 -7.92 4.39 -4.88
N MET A 192 -7.75 5.65 -5.27
CA MET A 192 -7.98 6.81 -4.39
C MET A 192 -9.44 6.93 -3.96
N LYS A 193 -10.38 6.72 -4.90
CA LYS A 193 -11.81 6.71 -4.58
C LYS A 193 -12.14 5.62 -3.56
N THR A 194 -11.62 4.42 -3.75
CA THR A 194 -11.80 3.30 -2.80
C THR A 194 -11.29 3.66 -1.41
N ALA A 195 -10.12 4.30 -1.31
CA ALA A 195 -9.58 4.75 -0.03
C ALA A 195 -10.48 5.81 0.63
N ALA A 196 -10.97 6.80 -0.12
CA ALA A 196 -11.85 7.83 0.38
C ALA A 196 -13.18 7.25 0.90
N ASP A 197 -13.80 6.33 0.14
CA ASP A 197 -15.03 5.65 0.53
C ASP A 197 -14.85 4.83 1.82
N LEU A 198 -13.73 4.11 1.95
CA LEU A 198 -13.42 3.32 3.15
C LEU A 198 -13.08 4.21 4.35
N ALA A 199 -12.34 5.28 4.16
CA ALA A 199 -12.05 6.25 5.23
C ALA A 199 -13.34 6.87 5.78
N ALA A 200 -14.27 7.27 4.91
CA ALA A 200 -15.58 7.79 5.31
C ALA A 200 -16.40 6.76 6.11
N ARG A 201 -16.39 5.49 5.69
CA ARG A 201 -17.07 4.40 6.40
C ARG A 201 -16.46 4.14 7.78
N VAL A 202 -15.13 4.20 7.90
CA VAL A 202 -14.45 4.07 9.21
C VAL A 202 -14.77 5.26 10.09
N ALA A 203 -14.76 6.49 9.57
CA ALA A 203 -15.15 7.68 10.33
C ALA A 203 -16.61 7.62 10.82
N ALA A 204 -17.54 7.07 10.04
CA ALA A 204 -18.93 6.88 10.45
C ALA A 204 -19.07 5.96 11.68
N CYS A 205 -18.08 5.10 11.94
CA CYS A 205 -18.04 4.25 13.14
C CYS A 205 -17.84 5.05 14.44
N ASP A 206 -17.47 6.33 14.39
CA ASP A 206 -17.40 7.20 15.57
C ASP A 206 -18.75 7.32 16.31
N ALA A 207 -19.84 7.32 15.56
CA ALA A 207 -21.21 7.42 16.10
C ALA A 207 -21.73 6.08 16.63
N LEU A 208 -21.07 4.95 16.36
CA LEU A 208 -21.52 3.62 16.73
C LEU A 208 -20.95 3.20 18.11
N THR A 209 -21.69 2.34 18.81
CA THR A 209 -21.26 1.76 20.11
C THR A 209 -21.69 0.29 20.21
N GLY A 210 -21.10 -0.45 21.15
CA GLY A 210 -21.49 -1.84 21.45
C GLY A 210 -21.46 -2.76 20.22
N ALA A 211 -22.46 -3.63 20.13
CA ALA A 211 -22.56 -4.65 19.07
C ALA A 211 -22.61 -4.09 17.65
N GLU A 212 -23.17 -2.91 17.44
CA GLU A 212 -23.20 -2.26 16.13
C GLU A 212 -21.80 -1.86 15.68
N LEU A 213 -20.99 -1.31 16.56
CA LEU A 213 -19.59 -0.96 16.29
C LEU A 213 -18.78 -2.22 15.98
N GLU A 214 -18.94 -3.28 16.78
CA GLU A 214 -18.24 -4.56 16.56
C GLU A 214 -18.55 -5.15 15.19
N LYS A 215 -19.83 -5.21 14.82
CA LYS A 215 -20.28 -5.71 13.51
C LYS A 215 -19.75 -4.87 12.36
N ALA A 216 -19.78 -3.54 12.47
CA ALA A 216 -19.25 -2.63 11.46
C ALA A 216 -17.74 -2.81 11.27
N MET A 217 -16.98 -2.91 12.37
CA MET A 217 -15.53 -3.12 12.34
C MET A 217 -15.15 -4.48 11.75
N ALA A 218 -15.88 -5.54 12.07
CA ALA A 218 -15.64 -6.87 11.47
C ALA A 218 -15.86 -6.86 9.95
N ALA A 219 -16.92 -6.20 9.47
CA ALA A 219 -17.18 -6.07 8.03
C ALA A 219 -16.13 -5.23 7.30
N LEU A 220 -15.68 -4.12 7.92
CA LEU A 220 -14.66 -3.24 7.34
C LEU A 220 -13.29 -3.90 7.23
N LYS A 221 -12.88 -4.71 8.20
CA LYS A 221 -11.57 -5.36 8.22
C LYS A 221 -11.32 -6.18 6.95
N GLY A 222 -12.23 -7.08 6.59
CA GLY A 222 -12.10 -7.89 5.37
C GLY A 222 -12.05 -7.03 4.11
N THR A 223 -12.88 -5.98 4.04
CA THR A 223 -12.92 -5.07 2.89
C THR A 223 -11.60 -4.29 2.74
N VAL A 224 -11.06 -3.73 3.83
CA VAL A 224 -9.80 -2.96 3.81
C VAL A 224 -8.62 -3.84 3.39
N ASP A 225 -8.59 -5.10 3.83
CA ASP A 225 -7.49 -6.02 3.53
C ASP A 225 -7.47 -6.46 2.06
N THR A 226 -8.63 -6.56 1.40
CA THR A 226 -8.75 -7.04 0.03
C THR A 226 -8.87 -5.93 -1.03
N SER A 227 -9.21 -4.71 -0.64
CA SER A 227 -9.41 -3.61 -1.58
C SER A 227 -8.09 -3.08 -2.16
N VAL A 228 -8.12 -2.70 -3.44
CA VAL A 228 -7.02 -1.97 -4.07
C VAL A 228 -7.14 -0.50 -3.70
N MET A 229 -6.13 0.02 -2.99
CA MET A 229 -6.07 1.42 -2.54
C MET A 229 -4.61 1.82 -2.29
N PRO A 230 -4.29 3.13 -2.24
CA PRO A 230 -2.94 3.57 -1.96
C PRO A 230 -2.44 3.11 -0.59
N ALA A 231 -1.15 2.77 -0.52
CA ALA A 231 -0.53 2.17 0.67
C ALA A 231 -0.56 3.09 1.90
N VAL A 232 -0.35 4.39 1.71
CA VAL A 232 -0.40 5.40 2.78
C VAL A 232 -1.80 5.47 3.37
N GLN A 233 -2.84 5.67 2.53
CA GLN A 233 -4.23 5.71 2.99
C GLN A 233 -4.68 4.40 3.64
N ARG A 234 -4.19 3.26 3.15
CA ARG A 234 -4.44 1.97 3.82
C ARG A 234 -3.90 1.94 5.24
N ALA A 235 -2.69 2.48 5.48
CA ALA A 235 -2.10 2.57 6.81
C ALA A 235 -2.93 3.50 7.71
N GLU A 236 -3.30 4.68 7.23
CA GLU A 236 -4.14 5.64 7.95
C GLU A 236 -5.51 5.05 8.35
N ILE A 237 -6.17 4.35 7.41
CA ILE A 237 -7.44 3.66 7.66
C ILE A 237 -7.27 2.58 8.73
N ARG A 238 -6.20 1.78 8.66
CA ARG A 238 -5.90 0.77 9.69
C ARG A 238 -5.64 1.37 11.06
N ASP A 239 -4.97 2.50 11.13
CA ASP A 239 -4.73 3.23 12.38
C ASP A 239 -6.04 3.77 12.96
N ALA A 240 -6.93 4.31 12.13
CA ALA A 240 -8.26 4.72 12.56
C ALA A 240 -9.08 3.52 13.07
N MET A 241 -9.06 2.40 12.37
CA MET A 241 -9.70 1.15 12.82
C MET A 241 -9.13 0.64 14.14
N ALA A 242 -7.82 0.75 14.36
CA ALA A 242 -7.19 0.35 15.62
C ALA A 242 -7.71 1.17 16.82
N LYS A 243 -8.03 2.45 16.61
CA LYS A 243 -8.67 3.28 17.66
C LYS A 243 -10.05 2.75 18.04
N HIS A 244 -10.86 2.36 17.05
CA HIS A 244 -12.18 1.76 17.32
C HIS A 244 -12.05 0.40 18.01
N THR A 245 -11.08 -0.43 17.61
CA THR A 245 -10.81 -1.71 18.29
C THR A 245 -10.46 -1.51 19.77
N LYS A 246 -9.68 -0.47 20.09
CA LYS A 246 -9.41 -0.10 21.49
C LYS A 246 -10.66 0.37 22.23
N ARG A 247 -11.56 1.13 21.58
CA ARG A 247 -12.85 1.54 22.16
C ARG A 247 -13.71 0.32 22.50
N ILE A 248 -13.82 -0.65 21.57
CA ILE A 248 -14.56 -1.90 21.81
C ILE A 248 -13.97 -2.65 23.00
N ALA A 249 -12.66 -2.86 23.05
CA ALA A 249 -11.99 -3.55 24.13
C ALA A 249 -12.20 -2.85 25.49
N ALA A 250 -12.16 -1.53 25.53
CA ALA A 250 -12.43 -0.75 26.75
C ALA A 250 -13.88 -0.90 27.22
N ALA A 251 -14.85 -0.82 26.31
CA ALA A 251 -16.26 -0.99 26.62
C ALA A 251 -16.57 -2.42 27.13
N MET A 252 -15.98 -3.45 26.49
CA MET A 252 -16.12 -4.84 26.95
C MET A 252 -15.55 -5.04 28.34
N LYS A 253 -14.38 -4.44 28.63
CA LYS A 253 -13.77 -4.49 29.97
C LYS A 253 -14.64 -3.81 31.03
N GLU A 254 -15.20 -2.66 30.73
CA GLU A 254 -16.09 -1.92 31.60
C GLU A 254 -17.39 -2.70 31.85
N ALA A 255 -18.01 -3.25 30.80
CA ALA A 255 -19.19 -4.09 30.91
C ALA A 255 -18.94 -5.34 31.77
N ALA A 256 -17.80 -6.00 31.60
CA ALA A 256 -17.42 -7.15 32.42
C ALA A 256 -17.20 -6.76 33.88
N ALA A 257 -16.57 -5.61 34.16
CA ALA A 257 -16.39 -5.11 35.51
C ALA A 257 -17.73 -4.75 36.19
N ALA A 258 -18.64 -4.12 35.45
CA ALA A 258 -19.99 -3.80 35.93
C ALA A 258 -20.81 -5.07 36.21
N ALA A 259 -20.77 -6.05 35.27
CA ALA A 259 -21.43 -7.35 35.48
C ALA A 259 -20.91 -8.09 36.73
N LYS A 260 -19.59 -8.06 36.94
CA LYS A 260 -18.95 -8.60 38.14
C LYS A 260 -19.43 -7.90 39.40
N ALA A 261 -19.43 -6.56 39.42
CA ALA A 261 -19.90 -5.79 40.57
C ALA A 261 -21.38 -6.06 40.90
N ASN A 262 -22.22 -6.12 39.87
CA ASN A 262 -23.64 -6.45 40.02
C ASN A 262 -23.85 -7.86 40.55
N ALA A 263 -23.10 -8.84 40.09
CA ALA A 263 -23.17 -10.21 40.59
C ALA A 263 -22.77 -10.30 42.07
N ILE A 264 -21.71 -9.60 42.47
CA ILE A 264 -21.26 -9.54 43.87
C ILE A 264 -22.33 -8.88 44.76
N ALA A 265 -22.94 -7.78 44.33
CA ALA A 265 -23.99 -7.10 45.03
C ALA A 265 -25.25 -7.99 45.22
N ALA A 266 -25.69 -8.64 44.13
CA ALA A 266 -26.83 -9.55 44.15
C ALA A 266 -26.63 -10.74 45.12
N VAL A 267 -25.42 -11.32 45.17
CA VAL A 267 -25.09 -12.38 46.15
C VAL A 267 -25.15 -11.83 47.57
N GLY A 268 -24.63 -10.63 47.81
CA GLY A 268 -24.68 -9.98 49.12
C GLY A 268 -26.13 -9.76 49.64
N GLU A 269 -27.01 -9.28 48.76
CA GLU A 269 -28.43 -9.09 49.06
C GLU A 269 -29.14 -10.40 49.38
N GLN A 270 -29.02 -11.40 48.46
CA GLN A 270 -29.63 -12.74 48.67
C GLN A 270 -29.10 -13.44 49.90
N THR A 271 -27.81 -13.27 50.23
CA THR A 271 -27.21 -13.81 51.46
C THR A 271 -27.82 -13.18 52.71
N THR A 272 -28.03 -11.87 52.69
CA THR A 272 -28.66 -11.14 53.82
C THR A 272 -30.10 -11.58 54.05
N GLU A 273 -30.88 -11.77 52.98
CA GLU A 273 -32.25 -12.28 53.03
C GLU A 273 -32.29 -13.72 53.57
N ALA A 274 -31.44 -14.62 53.07
CA ALA A 274 -31.36 -16.01 53.51
C ALA A 274 -31.02 -16.09 55.01
N LYS A 275 -30.09 -15.28 55.50
CA LYS A 275 -29.70 -15.19 56.89
C LYS A 275 -30.85 -14.69 57.79
N SER A 276 -31.58 -13.70 57.32
CA SER A 276 -32.75 -13.16 58.02
C SER A 276 -33.90 -14.19 58.14
N ALA A 277 -33.99 -15.08 57.11
CA ALA A 277 -34.94 -16.19 57.09
C ALA A 277 -34.48 -17.42 57.92
N GLY A 278 -33.30 -17.41 58.55
CA GLY A 278 -32.75 -18.52 59.28
C GLY A 278 -32.32 -19.73 58.50
N ALA A 279 -31.97 -19.53 57.17
CA ALA A 279 -31.55 -20.60 56.33
C ALA A 279 -30.13 -21.11 56.66
N SER A 280 -29.97 -22.42 56.77
CA SER A 280 -28.68 -23.10 57.00
C SER A 280 -27.94 -23.45 55.75
N VAL A 281 -28.58 -23.35 54.57
CA VAL A 281 -28.03 -23.60 53.25
C VAL A 281 -28.61 -22.53 52.31
N PHE A 282 -27.76 -21.99 51.44
CA PHE A 282 -28.13 -20.93 50.50
C PHE A 282 -27.61 -21.22 49.10
N VAL A 283 -28.47 -21.03 48.12
CA VAL A 283 -28.13 -21.13 46.68
C VAL A 283 -28.38 -19.79 46.04
N ALA A 284 -27.30 -19.09 45.66
CA ALA A 284 -27.39 -17.83 44.92
C ALA A 284 -27.60 -18.08 43.40
N GLN A 285 -28.59 -17.40 42.83
CA GLN A 285 -28.81 -17.42 41.39
C GLN A 285 -28.24 -16.14 40.78
N LEU A 286 -27.22 -16.29 39.90
CA LEU A 286 -26.49 -15.18 39.29
C LEU A 286 -26.83 -14.97 37.79
N GLY A 287 -27.93 -15.59 37.30
CA GLY A 287 -28.29 -15.54 35.89
C GLY A 287 -27.23 -16.21 35.00
N ASP A 288 -27.01 -15.63 33.82
CA ASP A 288 -26.06 -16.17 32.81
C ASP A 288 -24.58 -15.77 33.07
N PHE A 289 -24.24 -15.45 34.32
CA PHE A 289 -22.91 -15.01 34.67
C PHE A 289 -21.93 -16.19 34.78
N THR A 290 -20.93 -16.24 33.87
CA THR A 290 -20.05 -17.41 33.68
C THR A 290 -18.58 -17.17 34.03
N ASP A 291 -18.17 -15.98 34.50
CA ASP A 291 -16.76 -15.70 34.86
C ASP A 291 -16.38 -16.45 36.18
N PRO A 292 -15.48 -17.47 36.11
CA PRO A 292 -15.13 -18.27 37.30
C PRO A 292 -14.42 -17.46 38.41
N ALA A 293 -13.68 -16.40 38.03
CA ALA A 293 -12.96 -15.59 38.99
C ALA A 293 -13.92 -14.71 39.78
N ALA A 294 -14.90 -14.14 39.11
CA ALA A 294 -15.93 -13.34 39.72
C ALA A 294 -16.91 -14.19 40.56
N LEU A 295 -17.22 -15.42 40.11
CA LEU A 295 -18.00 -16.38 40.91
C LEU A 295 -17.30 -16.71 42.27
N LYS A 296 -15.98 -16.92 42.27
CA LYS A 296 -15.20 -17.13 43.49
C LYS A 296 -15.25 -15.92 44.42
N GLU A 297 -15.18 -14.72 43.89
CA GLU A 297 -15.22 -13.48 44.67
C GLU A 297 -16.61 -13.23 45.23
N ALA A 298 -17.67 -13.49 44.47
CA ALA A 298 -19.04 -13.44 44.93
C ALA A 298 -19.30 -14.46 46.05
N ALA A 299 -18.84 -15.70 45.89
CA ALA A 299 -18.92 -16.72 46.95
C ALA A 299 -18.17 -16.30 48.23
N ALA A 300 -16.99 -15.66 48.10
CA ALA A 300 -16.24 -15.15 49.23
C ALA A 300 -17.01 -14.06 50.03
N VAL A 301 -17.88 -13.30 49.39
CA VAL A 301 -18.76 -12.33 50.05
C VAL A 301 -19.81 -13.06 50.92
N ALA A 302 -20.44 -14.09 50.39
CA ALA A 302 -21.39 -14.92 51.12
C ALA A 302 -20.74 -15.56 52.38
N PHE A 303 -19.55 -16.17 52.20
CA PHE A 303 -18.81 -16.75 53.33
C PHE A 303 -18.46 -15.73 54.43
N LYS A 304 -18.06 -14.51 54.07
CA LYS A 304 -17.76 -13.45 55.02
C LYS A 304 -18.99 -12.99 55.83
N GLN A 305 -20.17 -13.11 55.27
CA GLN A 305 -21.43 -12.77 55.91
C GLN A 305 -21.97 -13.92 56.82
N GLY A 306 -21.30 -15.08 56.81
CA GLY A 306 -21.59 -16.16 57.79
C GLY A 306 -22.75 -17.07 57.32
N VAL A 307 -22.90 -17.32 56.06
CA VAL A 307 -23.79 -18.34 55.46
C VAL A 307 -22.97 -19.43 54.75
#